data_958fe9a8480acdfc8c2580b5df90c3c3
#
_entry.id   958fe9a8480acdfc8c2580b5df90c3c3
#
_cell.length_a   1.000
_cell.length_b   1.000
_cell.length_c   1.000
_cell.angle_alpha   90.00
_cell.angle_beta   90.00
_cell.angle_gamma   90.00
#
_symmetry.space_group_name_H-M   'P 1'
#
loop_
_entity.id
_entity.type
_entity.pdbx_description
1 polymer ?
#
loop_
_entity_poly.entity_id
_entity_poly.type
_entity_poly.pdbx_seq_one_letter_code
_entity_poly.pdbx_strand_id
1 'polypeptide(L)'
;DLSDDKLIIRAYCYPNPVKSDRGTLRIETVNAENIDIQLYDLAGFFVDSFKRSVELGPVHQVSEWVWDVTNIETGVYIAHVMVTKDGLAATDIIKIAVIH
;
A
#
# COMPACT_ATOMS: atom_id res chain seq x y z
N ASP A 1 12.57 -15.41 -13.79
CA ASP A 1 12.57 -16.24 -12.73
C ASP A 1 11.87 -15.65 -11.53
N LEU A 2 12.24 -16.03 -10.49
CA LEU A 2 11.53 -15.91 -9.24
C LEU A 2 11.78 -14.63 -8.51
N SER A 3 12.81 -13.88 -8.90
CA SER A 3 13.20 -12.72 -8.12
C SER A 3 12.19 -11.58 -8.20
N ASP A 4 11.51 -11.41 -9.32
CA ASP A 4 10.55 -10.34 -9.46
C ASP A 4 9.29 -10.59 -8.63
N ASP A 5 8.93 -11.86 -8.43
CA ASP A 5 7.78 -12.20 -7.60
C ASP A 5 8.00 -11.86 -6.13
N LYS A 6 9.23 -11.56 -5.77
CA LYS A 6 9.61 -11.33 -4.39
C LYS A 6 9.79 -9.86 -4.05
N LEU A 7 9.48 -8.95 -4.97
CA LEU A 7 9.57 -7.52 -4.67
C LEU A 7 8.66 -7.14 -3.52
N ILE A 8 7.47 -7.72 -3.44
CA ILE A 8 6.55 -7.50 -2.33
C ILE A 8 6.50 -8.76 -1.49
N ILE A 9 6.89 -8.67 -0.21
CA ILE A 9 6.73 -9.75 0.74
C ILE A 9 5.31 -9.78 1.23
N ARG A 10 4.79 -8.63 1.63
CA ARG A 10 3.38 -8.47 1.98
C ARG A 10 3.02 -7.01 2.08
N ALA A 11 1.72 -6.76 1.91
CA ALA A 11 1.16 -5.43 1.97
C ALA A 11 -0.17 -5.52 2.72
N TYR A 12 -0.37 -4.67 3.71
CA TYR A 12 -1.60 -4.70 4.48
C TYR A 12 -1.84 -3.36 5.19
N CYS A 13 -3.06 -3.21 5.67
CA CYS A 13 -3.46 -2.06 6.47
C CYS A 13 -3.79 -2.55 7.88
N TYR A 14 -3.39 -1.78 8.88
CA TYR A 14 -3.79 -2.10 10.25
C TYR A 14 -4.17 -0.83 11.01
N PRO A 15 -5.18 -0.91 11.87
CA PRO A 15 -6.13 -2.00 11.99
C PRO A 15 -6.99 -2.11 10.74
N ASN A 16 -7.58 -3.28 10.53
CA ASN A 16 -8.51 -3.48 9.43
C ASN A 16 -9.62 -4.41 9.94
N PRO A 17 -10.84 -3.89 10.16
CA PRO A 17 -11.35 -2.56 9.75
C PRO A 17 -10.69 -1.42 10.50
N VAL A 18 -10.64 -0.26 9.82
CA VAL A 18 -10.19 0.98 10.44
C VAL A 18 -11.38 1.60 11.15
N LYS A 19 -11.33 1.67 12.48
CA LYS A 19 -12.43 2.18 13.30
C LYS A 19 -12.09 3.47 14.01
N SER A 20 -10.88 3.97 13.83
CA SER A 20 -10.43 5.23 14.40
C SER A 20 -10.24 6.25 13.28
N ASP A 21 -9.53 7.33 13.56
CA ASP A 21 -9.29 8.40 12.60
C ASP A 21 -8.28 8.02 11.54
N ARG A 22 -7.54 6.93 11.73
CA ARG A 22 -6.44 6.59 10.82
C ARG A 22 -6.15 5.11 10.79
N GLY A 23 -5.68 4.67 9.65
CA GLY A 23 -5.10 3.35 9.48
C GLY A 23 -3.67 3.49 8.99
N THR A 24 -2.87 2.44 9.15
CA THR A 24 -1.50 2.42 8.68
C THR A 24 -1.37 1.42 7.53
N LEU A 25 -0.85 1.89 6.41
CA LEU A 25 -0.51 1.04 5.27
C LEU A 25 0.92 0.60 5.43
N ARG A 26 1.15 -0.71 5.48
CA ARG A 26 2.49 -1.26 5.66
C ARG A 26 2.84 -2.15 4.49
N ILE A 27 3.94 -1.82 3.84
CA ILE A 27 4.44 -2.54 2.67
C ILE A 27 5.83 -3.06 2.99
N GLU A 28 5.99 -4.38 2.93
CA GLU A 28 7.29 -5.03 3.15
C GLU A 28 7.81 -5.48 1.79
N THR A 29 8.99 -5.01 1.44
CA THR A 29 9.55 -5.20 0.11
C THR A 29 10.97 -5.73 0.17
N VAL A 30 11.46 -6.22 -0.97
CA VAL A 30 12.83 -6.67 -1.14
C VAL A 30 13.42 -5.91 -2.31
N ASN A 31 14.50 -5.17 -2.06
CA ASN A 31 15.24 -4.45 -3.11
C ASN A 31 14.38 -3.52 -3.96
N ALA A 32 13.35 -2.95 -3.39
CA ALA A 32 12.48 -2.03 -4.13
C ALA A 32 13.17 -0.69 -4.35
N GLU A 33 12.88 -0.05 -5.48
CA GLU A 33 13.32 1.31 -5.76
C GLU A 33 12.20 2.32 -5.53
N ASN A 34 10.99 1.98 -5.95
CA ASN A 34 9.84 2.87 -5.80
C ASN A 34 8.62 2.09 -5.36
N ILE A 35 7.82 2.73 -4.52
CA ILE A 35 6.53 2.20 -4.09
C ILE A 35 5.48 3.25 -4.41
N ASP A 36 4.39 2.81 -5.04
CA ASP A 36 3.27 3.66 -5.42
C ASP A 36 1.99 3.00 -4.94
N ILE A 37 1.17 3.73 -4.20
CA ILE A 37 -0.11 3.23 -3.70
C ILE A 37 -1.21 4.16 -4.17
N GLN A 38 -2.24 3.58 -4.80
CA GLN A 38 -3.42 4.31 -5.26
C GLN A 38 -4.64 3.73 -4.55
N LEU A 39 -5.40 4.58 -3.88
CA LEU A 39 -6.61 4.18 -3.15
C LEU A 39 -7.86 4.54 -3.93
N TYR A 40 -8.77 3.60 -4.04
CA TYR A 40 -10.04 3.77 -4.76
C TYR A 40 -11.19 3.28 -3.90
N ASP A 41 -12.38 3.86 -4.10
CA ASP A 41 -13.59 3.29 -3.53
C ASP A 41 -14.08 2.12 -4.40
N LEU A 42 -15.15 1.45 -3.99
CA LEU A 42 -15.65 0.30 -4.75
C LEU A 42 -16.25 0.67 -6.11
N ALA A 43 -16.61 1.93 -6.30
CA ALA A 43 -17.09 2.39 -7.60
C ALA A 43 -15.93 2.74 -8.56
N GLY A 44 -14.70 2.66 -8.06
CA GLY A 44 -13.52 2.94 -8.87
C GLY A 44 -13.07 4.39 -8.84
N PHE A 45 -13.67 5.22 -8.00
CA PHE A 45 -13.25 6.61 -7.89
C PHE A 45 -12.00 6.74 -7.03
N PHE A 46 -11.08 7.56 -7.49
CA PHE A 46 -9.83 7.81 -6.79
C PHE A 46 -10.08 8.51 -5.45
N VAL A 47 -9.41 8.03 -4.40
CA VAL A 47 -9.54 8.57 -3.06
C VAL A 47 -8.26 9.25 -2.60
N ASP A 48 -7.12 8.57 -2.73
CA ASP A 48 -5.85 9.11 -2.25
C ASP A 48 -4.70 8.33 -2.86
N SER A 49 -3.47 8.84 -2.72
CA SER A 49 -2.29 8.14 -3.20
C SER A 49 -1.08 8.44 -2.32
N PHE A 50 -0.14 7.51 -2.31
CA PHE A 50 1.12 7.64 -1.60
C PHE A 50 2.23 7.13 -2.49
N LYS A 51 3.39 7.78 -2.42
CA LYS A 51 4.57 7.39 -3.18
C LYS A 51 5.81 7.51 -2.32
N ARG A 52 6.77 6.66 -2.60
CA ARG A 52 8.07 6.74 -1.94
C ARG A 52 9.14 6.17 -2.84
N SER A 53 10.28 6.87 -2.93
CA SER A 53 11.50 6.29 -3.44
C SER A 53 12.23 5.65 -2.27
N VAL A 54 12.59 4.39 -2.43
CA VAL A 54 13.23 3.63 -1.37
C VAL A 54 14.73 3.65 -1.62
N GLU A 55 15.49 4.12 -0.64
CA GLU A 55 16.94 4.16 -0.80
C GLU A 55 17.52 2.76 -0.84
N LEU A 56 18.62 2.62 -1.58
CA LEU A 56 19.37 1.39 -1.56
C LEU A 56 19.87 1.17 -0.14
N GLY A 57 19.58 0.01 0.40
CA GLY A 57 19.91 -0.29 1.78
C GLY A 57 19.69 -1.76 2.04
N PRO A 58 19.13 -2.09 3.20
CA PRO A 58 18.85 -3.49 3.52
C PRO A 58 18.01 -4.13 2.43
N VAL A 59 18.26 -5.40 2.17
CA VAL A 59 17.50 -6.16 1.19
C VAL A 59 16.01 -6.15 1.55
N HIS A 60 15.73 -6.34 2.83
CA HIS A 60 14.36 -6.34 3.35
C HIS A 60 14.03 -4.95 3.86
N GLN A 61 13.02 -4.34 3.30
CA GLN A 61 12.64 -2.97 3.60
C GLN A 61 11.17 -2.92 4.05
N VAL A 62 10.88 -2.00 4.97
CA VAL A 62 9.53 -1.78 5.47
C VAL A 62 9.19 -0.32 5.27
N SER A 63 8.05 -0.04 4.65
CA SER A 63 7.55 1.32 4.47
C SER A 63 6.15 1.40 5.04
N GLU A 64 5.88 2.51 5.74
CA GLU A 64 4.57 2.73 6.34
C GLU A 64 4.08 4.13 6.01
N TRP A 65 2.77 4.22 5.77
CA TRP A 65 2.08 5.50 5.59
C TRP A 65 0.85 5.50 6.47
N VAL A 66 0.57 6.66 7.05
CA VAL A 66 -0.66 6.85 7.82
C VAL A 66 -1.71 7.43 6.88
N TRP A 67 -2.83 6.73 6.77
CA TRP A 67 -3.98 7.18 5.99
C TRP A 67 -5.01 7.76 6.96
N ASP A 68 -5.22 9.08 6.84
CA ASP A 68 -6.23 9.78 7.66
C ASP A 68 -7.59 9.55 7.04
N VAL A 69 -8.46 8.89 7.78
CA VAL A 69 -9.80 8.54 7.29
C VAL A 69 -10.90 9.36 7.96
N THR A 70 -10.53 10.45 8.63
CA THR A 70 -11.49 11.30 9.35
C THR A 70 -12.65 11.73 8.45
N ASN A 71 -12.35 12.10 7.22
CA ASN A 71 -13.35 12.59 6.27
C ASN A 71 -13.69 11.54 5.20
N ILE A 72 -13.37 10.30 5.44
CA ILE A 72 -13.64 9.20 4.53
C ILE A 72 -14.91 8.50 5.01
N GLU A 73 -15.84 8.26 4.10
CA GLU A 73 -17.10 7.61 4.45
C GLU A 73 -16.89 6.14 4.80
N THR A 74 -17.75 5.64 5.67
CA THR A 74 -17.79 4.20 5.97
C THR A 74 -17.96 3.43 4.67
N GLY A 75 -17.13 2.43 4.46
CA GLY A 75 -17.18 1.62 3.26
C GLY A 75 -15.95 0.77 3.10
N VAL A 76 -15.85 0.15 1.94
CA VAL A 76 -14.70 -0.68 1.58
C VAL A 76 -13.90 0.04 0.50
N TYR A 77 -12.58 0.03 0.66
CA TYR A 77 -11.65 0.71 -0.23
C TYR A 77 -10.61 -0.26 -0.72
N ILE A 78 -10.09 -0.01 -1.91
CA ILE A 78 -9.08 -0.87 -2.53
C ILE A 78 -7.82 -0.04 -2.72
N ALA A 79 -6.71 -0.53 -2.16
CA ALA A 79 -5.41 0.05 -2.39
C ALA A 79 -4.67 -0.80 -3.41
N HIS A 80 -4.28 -0.17 -4.52
CA HIS A 80 -3.41 -0.79 -5.51
C HIS A 80 -1.99 -0.42 -5.18
N VAL A 81 -1.17 -1.43 -4.91
CA VAL A 81 0.24 -1.24 -4.57
C VAL A 81 1.07 -1.66 -5.76
N MET A 82 1.99 -0.80 -6.20
CA MET A 82 2.94 -1.12 -7.24
C MET A 82 4.34 -0.85 -6.74
N VAL A 83 5.20 -1.86 -6.84
CA VAL A 83 6.59 -1.76 -6.43
C VAL A 83 7.45 -2.01 -7.66
N THR A 84 8.42 -1.13 -7.90
CA THR A 84 9.25 -1.22 -9.09
C THR A 84 10.72 -1.31 -8.74
N LYS A 85 11.48 -1.97 -9.60
CA LYS A 85 12.93 -2.04 -9.57
C LYS A 85 13.46 -2.42 -10.94
N ASP A 86 14.37 -1.59 -11.49
CA ASP A 86 15.08 -1.89 -12.74
C ASP A 86 14.14 -2.31 -13.88
N GLY A 87 13.00 -1.61 -13.99
CA GLY A 87 12.03 -1.90 -15.02
C GLY A 87 11.09 -3.06 -14.71
N LEU A 88 11.32 -3.77 -13.61
CA LEU A 88 10.41 -4.81 -13.13
C LEU A 88 9.36 -4.18 -12.23
N ALA A 89 8.16 -4.75 -12.23
CA ALA A 89 7.09 -4.27 -11.38
C ALA A 89 6.37 -5.45 -10.74
N ALA A 90 6.03 -5.29 -9.46
CA ALA A 90 5.17 -6.21 -8.76
C ALA A 90 3.98 -5.44 -8.22
N THR A 91 2.82 -6.05 -8.19
CA THR A 91 1.60 -5.40 -7.73
C THR A 91 0.92 -6.25 -6.68
N ASP A 92 0.17 -5.58 -5.81
CA ASP A 92 -0.66 -6.25 -4.83
C ASP A 92 -1.87 -5.36 -4.54
N ILE A 93 -2.87 -5.94 -3.91
CA ILE A 93 -4.11 -5.24 -3.59
C ILE A 93 -4.39 -5.42 -2.11
N ILE A 94 -4.71 -4.31 -1.45
CA ILE A 94 -5.16 -4.32 -0.06
C ILE A 94 -6.62 -3.91 -0.04
N LYS A 95 -7.46 -4.75 0.56
CA LYS A 95 -8.87 -4.42 0.78
C LYS A 95 -8.99 -3.86 2.20
N ILE A 96 -9.53 -2.65 2.32
CA ILE A 96 -9.59 -1.93 3.58
C ILE A 96 -11.03 -1.56 3.89
N ALA A 97 -11.51 -1.96 5.06
CA ALA A 97 -12.83 -1.53 5.53
C ALA A 97 -12.65 -0.34 6.48
N VAL A 98 -13.42 0.70 6.26
CA VAL A 98 -13.45 1.88 7.13
C VAL A 98 -14.84 1.94 7.76
N ILE A 99 -14.88 2.02 9.09
CA ILE A 99 -16.13 2.02 9.84
C ILE A 99 -16.11 3.19 10.81
N HIS A 100 -17.05 4.10 10.63
CA HIS A 100 -17.26 5.23 11.55
C HIS A 100 -18.47 5.02 12.41
#